data_3ea4b3600736fa4c40a9f99f9facef03
#
_entry.id   3ea4b3600736fa4c40a9f99f9facef03
#
_cell.length_a   1.000
_cell.length_b   1.000
_cell.length_c   1.000
_cell.angle_alpha   90.00
_cell.angle_beta   90.00
_cell.angle_gamma   90.00
#
_symmetry.space_group_name_H-M   'P 1'
#
loop_
_entity.id
_entity.type
_entity.pdbx_description
1 polymer ?
#
loop_
_entity_poly.entity_id
_entity_poly.type
_entity_poly.pdbx_seq_one_letter_code
_entity_poly.pdbx_strand_id
1 'polypeptide(L)'
;MDNLRSKTLRKILDSGLPFDSICFKDASGTSSPNKVFETIKMARRLLGDSTHIRLHTHETAGVSVACYLAALEAGADGIDLAASPVSGGTSQPDILTMLHATKGMNYDLGGLEIDKILKYEEVLADCLKDYFLPPEATQVSPLIPFSPMPGGALTANTQMMRDNGTLDKFSEVIKAMQEVVVKGGFGTSVTPVSQFYWQQAYANVMFGPWKQIAPGYGRMVLGYFGKTPVEADPEIIKLASEKLKLEPTKRNPLDIADEDPKKKIDVWRQRLEIEGIEATEENIFIAAACDEKGIAFLKGNAPLNVRKNEKKDESKKIGENKMSNGNYTVVVDGQRFNVSVFEGDVQNIQVAQPVQQVVQQAPVQQAPVQAAPVAASKPVYNGTEAIAPVNGNVWKILVKEGDRVEKDQQIMILEAMKMEIDVVAPVSGTISKILTEPSKAVEEGQTLAVIS
;
A
#
# COMPACT_ATOMS: atom_id res chain seq x y z
N MET A 1 17.31 -17.50 -17.74
CA MET A 1 16.97 -16.08 -17.47
C MET A 1 18.01 -15.08 -18.00
N ASP A 2 19.26 -15.47 -18.17
CA ASP A 2 20.34 -14.60 -18.67
C ASP A 2 20.11 -14.01 -20.07
N ASN A 3 19.30 -14.68 -20.87
CA ASN A 3 19.06 -14.31 -22.26
C ASN A 3 18.14 -13.06 -22.44
N LEU A 4 17.24 -12.77 -21.50
CA LEU A 4 16.32 -11.61 -21.65
C LEU A 4 16.99 -10.28 -21.28
N ARG A 5 17.76 -10.25 -20.18
CA ARG A 5 18.47 -9.05 -19.73
C ARG A 5 19.57 -8.66 -20.71
N SER A 6 20.36 -9.63 -21.18
CA SER A 6 21.38 -9.38 -22.19
C SER A 6 20.76 -8.92 -23.51
N LYS A 7 19.62 -9.45 -23.90
CA LYS A 7 18.88 -9.01 -25.10
C LYS A 7 18.36 -7.58 -24.97
N THR A 8 17.84 -7.20 -23.82
CA THR A 8 17.35 -5.83 -23.58
C THR A 8 18.52 -4.83 -23.61
N LEU A 9 19.62 -5.12 -22.90
CA LEU A 9 20.79 -4.27 -22.90
C LEU A 9 21.38 -4.14 -24.31
N ARG A 10 21.50 -5.24 -25.08
CA ARG A 10 21.93 -5.18 -26.48
C ARG A 10 21.04 -4.29 -27.34
N LYS A 11 19.72 -4.38 -27.19
CA LYS A 11 18.80 -3.48 -27.92
C LYS A 11 19.01 -2.01 -27.59
N ILE A 12 19.33 -1.68 -26.33
CA ILE A 12 19.66 -0.32 -25.94
C ILE A 12 20.95 0.12 -26.65
N LEU A 13 22.00 -0.72 -26.64
CA LEU A 13 23.25 -0.45 -27.31
C LEU A 13 23.07 -0.32 -28.85
N ASP A 14 22.31 -1.24 -29.44
CA ASP A 14 22.04 -1.28 -30.88
C ASP A 14 21.16 -0.10 -31.36
N SER A 15 20.44 0.58 -30.43
CA SER A 15 19.65 1.76 -30.78
C SER A 15 20.49 2.98 -31.19
N GLY A 16 21.76 2.99 -30.81
CA GLY A 16 22.68 4.12 -31.06
C GLY A 16 22.35 5.40 -30.30
N LEU A 17 21.43 5.36 -29.37
CA LEU A 17 21.07 6.50 -28.53
C LEU A 17 22.18 6.74 -27.50
N PRO A 18 22.64 8.01 -27.35
CA PRO A 18 23.67 8.33 -26.37
C PRO A 18 23.13 8.18 -24.93
N PHE A 19 23.96 7.68 -24.04
CA PHE A 19 23.71 7.63 -22.61
C PHE A 19 25.05 7.67 -21.85
N ASP A 20 25.03 8.26 -20.65
CA ASP A 20 26.25 8.41 -19.82
C ASP A 20 26.35 7.26 -18.80
N SER A 21 25.25 6.68 -18.40
CA SER A 21 25.21 5.64 -17.38
C SER A 21 24.04 4.70 -17.56
N ILE A 22 24.15 3.50 -16.98
CA ILE A 22 23.05 2.53 -16.89
C ILE A 22 22.79 2.17 -15.42
N CYS A 23 21.52 2.31 -15.00
CA CYS A 23 21.06 1.86 -13.70
C CYS A 23 20.28 0.56 -13.81
N PHE A 24 20.73 -0.46 -13.11
CA PHE A 24 19.96 -1.69 -12.91
C PHE A 24 19.10 -1.51 -11.67
N LYS A 25 17.77 -1.56 -11.86
CA LYS A 25 16.83 -1.34 -10.79
C LYS A 25 16.17 -2.64 -10.35
N ASP A 26 16.35 -2.98 -9.07
CA ASP A 26 15.58 -4.00 -8.36
C ASP A 26 14.54 -3.32 -7.47
N ALA A 27 13.42 -2.93 -8.06
CA ALA A 27 12.40 -2.11 -7.41
C ALA A 27 11.72 -2.79 -6.22
N SER A 28 11.79 -4.12 -6.15
CA SER A 28 11.17 -4.92 -5.08
C SER A 28 12.16 -5.38 -4.01
N GLY A 29 13.46 -5.21 -4.22
CA GLY A 29 14.50 -5.71 -3.28
C GLY A 29 14.52 -7.24 -3.15
N THR A 30 14.14 -7.97 -4.21
CA THR A 30 13.98 -9.43 -4.18
C THR A 30 15.03 -10.19 -5.00
N SER A 31 15.96 -9.49 -5.61
CA SER A 31 17.07 -10.13 -6.31
C SER A 31 18.01 -10.81 -5.32
N SER A 32 18.49 -12.00 -5.66
CA SER A 32 19.55 -12.64 -4.88
C SER A 32 20.91 -12.03 -5.20
N PRO A 33 21.89 -12.04 -4.26
CA PRO A 33 23.24 -11.52 -4.50
C PRO A 33 23.91 -12.14 -5.72
N ASN A 34 23.77 -13.46 -5.91
CA ASN A 34 24.32 -14.15 -7.08
C ASN A 34 23.71 -13.64 -8.41
N LYS A 35 22.39 -13.41 -8.43
CA LYS A 35 21.71 -12.87 -9.60
C LYS A 35 22.17 -11.44 -9.92
N VAL A 36 22.41 -10.62 -8.91
CA VAL A 36 22.97 -9.28 -9.04
C VAL A 36 24.38 -9.37 -9.61
N PHE A 37 25.26 -10.16 -8.98
CA PHE A 37 26.63 -10.38 -9.42
C PHE A 37 26.72 -10.74 -10.91
N GLU A 38 26.01 -11.77 -11.33
CA GLU A 38 26.03 -12.21 -12.73
C GLU A 38 25.45 -11.16 -13.69
N THR A 39 24.43 -10.41 -13.24
CA THR A 39 23.84 -9.33 -14.07
C THR A 39 24.83 -8.18 -14.28
N ILE A 40 25.46 -7.69 -13.23
CA ILE A 40 26.43 -6.58 -13.31
C ILE A 40 27.69 -7.01 -14.06
N LYS A 41 28.19 -8.20 -13.78
CA LYS A 41 29.34 -8.77 -14.49
C LYS A 41 29.09 -8.93 -16.01
N MET A 42 27.89 -9.34 -16.39
CA MET A 42 27.48 -9.41 -17.79
C MET A 42 27.38 -7.99 -18.40
N ALA A 43 26.81 -7.03 -17.66
CA ALA A 43 26.71 -5.64 -18.09
C ALA A 43 28.09 -5.02 -18.32
N ARG A 44 29.02 -5.18 -17.37
CA ARG A 44 30.39 -4.68 -17.47
C ARG A 44 31.10 -5.21 -18.71
N ARG A 45 30.94 -6.52 -19.04
CA ARG A 45 31.48 -7.10 -20.27
C ARG A 45 30.93 -6.49 -21.56
N LEU A 46 29.67 -6.04 -21.57
CA LEU A 46 29.00 -5.46 -22.73
C LEU A 46 29.29 -3.96 -22.88
N LEU A 47 29.41 -3.24 -21.76
CA LEU A 47 29.52 -1.78 -21.72
C LEU A 47 30.98 -1.29 -21.68
N GLY A 48 31.92 -2.19 -21.34
CA GLY A 48 33.34 -1.80 -21.11
C GLY A 48 33.49 -1.04 -19.78
N ASP A 49 34.68 -0.49 -19.56
CA ASP A 49 35.08 0.13 -18.28
C ASP A 49 34.69 1.62 -18.19
N SER A 50 34.35 2.27 -19.30
CA SER A 50 34.05 3.70 -19.35
C SER A 50 32.62 4.07 -19.00
N THR A 51 31.69 3.14 -19.14
CA THR A 51 30.26 3.40 -18.83
C THR A 51 29.98 3.20 -17.35
N HIS A 52 29.43 4.21 -16.70
CA HIS A 52 29.04 4.11 -15.30
C HIS A 52 27.86 3.12 -15.13
N ILE A 53 28.04 2.12 -14.29
CA ILE A 53 27.02 1.12 -13.94
C ILE A 53 26.59 1.33 -12.50
N ARG A 54 25.30 1.52 -12.28
CA ARG A 54 24.68 1.69 -10.97
C ARG A 54 23.72 0.56 -10.66
N LEU A 55 23.69 0.13 -9.41
CA LEU A 55 22.62 -0.74 -8.88
C LEU A 55 21.74 0.06 -7.92
N HIS A 56 20.44 -0.04 -8.11
CA HIS A 56 19.42 0.46 -7.18
C HIS A 56 18.57 -0.72 -6.71
N THR A 57 18.53 -0.98 -5.41
CA THR A 57 17.68 -2.01 -4.80
C THR A 57 17.04 -1.50 -3.52
N HIS A 58 16.07 -2.21 -2.99
CA HIS A 58 15.35 -1.88 -1.76
C HIS A 58 15.62 -2.92 -0.66
N GLU A 59 15.54 -2.50 0.61
CA GLU A 59 15.78 -3.38 1.77
C GLU A 59 14.54 -4.19 2.18
N THR A 60 13.52 -4.23 1.35
CA THR A 60 12.22 -4.87 1.63
C THR A 60 12.33 -6.32 2.09
N ALA A 61 13.27 -7.09 1.52
CA ALA A 61 13.51 -8.51 1.85
C ALA A 61 14.69 -8.74 2.79
N GLY A 62 15.42 -7.69 3.21
CA GLY A 62 16.57 -7.80 4.11
C GLY A 62 17.85 -8.33 3.46
N VAL A 63 18.00 -8.23 2.13
CA VAL A 63 19.16 -8.77 1.40
C VAL A 63 19.93 -7.73 0.57
N SER A 64 19.54 -6.47 0.63
CA SER A 64 20.07 -5.43 -0.26
C SER A 64 21.53 -5.11 0.02
N VAL A 65 21.99 -5.14 1.27
CA VAL A 65 23.41 -4.99 1.62
C VAL A 65 24.27 -6.04 0.90
N ALA A 66 23.86 -7.31 0.96
CA ALA A 66 24.57 -8.38 0.26
C ALA A 66 24.50 -8.23 -1.28
N CYS A 67 23.38 -7.73 -1.80
CA CYS A 67 23.25 -7.41 -3.22
C CYS A 67 24.18 -6.27 -3.66
N TYR A 68 24.35 -5.23 -2.84
CA TYR A 68 25.27 -4.14 -3.14
C TYR A 68 26.73 -4.58 -3.08
N LEU A 69 27.11 -5.38 -2.10
CA LEU A 69 28.46 -5.97 -2.04
C LEU A 69 28.74 -6.81 -3.30
N ALA A 70 27.77 -7.66 -3.70
CA ALA A 70 27.91 -8.45 -4.92
C ALA A 70 27.97 -7.60 -6.20
N ALA A 71 27.27 -6.47 -6.25
CA ALA A 71 27.32 -5.54 -7.36
C ALA A 71 28.68 -4.85 -7.48
N LEU A 72 29.22 -4.37 -6.35
CA LEU A 72 30.54 -3.72 -6.30
C LEU A 72 31.65 -4.70 -6.72
N GLU A 73 31.59 -5.95 -6.21
CA GLU A 73 32.52 -7.01 -6.60
C GLU A 73 32.45 -7.34 -8.10
N ALA A 74 31.24 -7.28 -8.68
CA ALA A 74 31.03 -7.52 -10.11
C ALA A 74 31.39 -6.34 -11.01
N GLY A 75 31.79 -5.17 -10.47
CA GLY A 75 32.23 -3.98 -11.18
C GLY A 75 31.13 -2.91 -11.34
N ALA A 76 30.20 -2.77 -10.44
CA ALA A 76 29.36 -1.59 -10.38
C ALA A 76 30.15 -0.39 -9.85
N ASP A 77 29.90 0.80 -10.43
CA ASP A 77 30.55 2.06 -10.05
C ASP A 77 29.76 2.85 -9.02
N GLY A 78 28.45 2.53 -8.86
CA GLY A 78 27.57 3.24 -7.94
C GLY A 78 26.46 2.39 -7.35
N ILE A 79 26.08 2.74 -6.14
CA ILE A 79 24.95 2.19 -5.42
C ILE A 79 24.13 3.32 -4.79
N ASP A 80 22.85 3.10 -4.56
CA ASP A 80 21.97 4.07 -3.94
C ASP A 80 21.69 3.70 -2.48
N LEU A 81 21.89 4.64 -1.58
CA LEU A 81 21.74 4.46 -0.14
C LEU A 81 20.74 5.47 0.42
N ALA A 82 20.26 5.19 1.61
CA ALA A 82 19.37 6.08 2.36
C ALA A 82 19.97 6.43 3.72
N ALA A 83 19.43 7.45 4.36
CA ALA A 83 19.87 7.88 5.67
C ALA A 83 18.75 7.64 6.72
N SER A 84 19.16 7.34 7.96
CA SER A 84 18.23 7.26 9.10
C SER A 84 17.50 8.62 9.32
N PRO A 85 16.19 8.63 9.69
CA PRO A 85 15.34 7.50 10.08
C PRO A 85 14.55 6.87 8.91
N VAL A 86 14.84 7.20 7.66
CA VAL A 86 14.08 6.72 6.48
C VAL A 86 14.82 5.67 5.67
N SER A 87 15.90 5.11 6.19
CA SER A 87 16.61 3.96 5.63
C SER A 87 15.93 2.63 6.01
N GLY A 88 16.26 1.56 5.27
CA GLY A 88 15.73 0.22 5.52
C GLY A 88 14.33 -0.03 4.95
N GLY A 89 13.80 -1.22 5.19
CA GLY A 89 12.44 -1.58 4.77
C GLY A 89 12.15 -1.30 3.29
N THR A 90 11.17 -0.47 3.01
CA THR A 90 10.79 -0.10 1.65
C THR A 90 11.73 0.92 0.99
N SER A 91 12.71 1.44 1.73
CA SER A 91 13.79 2.30 1.23
C SER A 91 15.06 1.48 0.92
N GLN A 92 16.21 2.14 0.87
CA GLN A 92 17.52 1.53 0.64
C GLN A 92 18.22 1.22 1.98
N PRO A 93 19.31 0.43 1.97
CA PRO A 93 20.18 0.29 3.13
C PRO A 93 20.71 1.64 3.61
N ASP A 94 20.94 1.69 4.90
CA ASP A 94 21.56 2.86 5.53
C ASP A 94 23.01 3.06 5.07
N ILE A 95 23.38 4.32 4.86
CA ILE A 95 24.71 4.70 4.42
C ILE A 95 25.81 4.28 5.42
N LEU A 96 25.56 4.40 6.73
CA LEU A 96 26.51 3.97 7.77
C LEU A 96 26.66 2.46 7.79
N THR A 97 25.58 1.71 7.54
CA THR A 97 25.62 0.25 7.41
C THR A 97 26.51 -0.17 6.25
N MET A 98 26.40 0.50 5.09
CA MET A 98 27.24 0.17 3.94
C MET A 98 28.70 0.58 4.14
N LEU A 99 28.98 1.72 4.78
CA LEU A 99 30.34 2.11 5.16
C LEU A 99 30.98 1.08 6.10
N HIS A 100 30.21 0.53 7.04
CA HIS A 100 30.68 -0.55 7.90
C HIS A 100 30.90 -1.85 7.13
N ALA A 101 29.98 -2.23 6.26
CA ALA A 101 30.04 -3.46 5.47
C ALA A 101 31.24 -3.46 4.47
N THR A 102 31.65 -2.29 3.97
CA THR A 102 32.77 -2.14 3.04
C THR A 102 34.11 -1.85 3.74
N LYS A 103 34.13 -1.77 5.08
CA LYS A 103 35.35 -1.47 5.82
C LYS A 103 36.44 -2.52 5.59
N GLY A 104 37.61 -2.04 5.16
CA GLY A 104 38.77 -2.89 4.82
C GLY A 104 38.74 -3.45 3.40
N MET A 105 37.72 -3.16 2.62
CA MET A 105 37.71 -3.42 1.18
C MET A 105 38.38 -2.28 0.43
N ASN A 106 38.90 -2.59 -0.76
CA ASN A 106 39.62 -1.59 -1.58
C ASN A 106 38.68 -0.84 -2.52
N TYR A 107 37.73 -0.06 -1.91
CA TYR A 107 36.80 0.80 -2.63
C TYR A 107 37.10 2.26 -2.31
N ASP A 108 37.02 3.11 -3.34
CA ASP A 108 36.94 4.56 -3.17
C ASP A 108 35.49 4.94 -2.83
N LEU A 109 35.26 5.41 -1.61
CA LEU A 109 33.95 5.76 -1.10
C LEU A 109 33.58 7.23 -1.39
N GLY A 110 34.27 7.91 -2.31
CA GLY A 110 33.97 9.27 -2.74
C GLY A 110 34.15 10.34 -1.66
N GLY A 111 35.02 10.09 -0.68
CA GLY A 111 35.34 11.06 0.40
C GLY A 111 34.22 11.23 1.42
N LEU A 112 33.36 10.21 1.63
CA LEU A 112 32.33 10.23 2.66
C LEU A 112 32.95 10.29 4.07
N GLU A 113 32.48 11.28 4.86
CA GLU A 113 32.94 11.51 6.23
C GLU A 113 31.83 11.14 7.22
N ILE A 114 32.11 10.20 8.13
CA ILE A 114 31.13 9.66 9.10
C ILE A 114 30.50 10.79 9.93
N ASP A 115 31.30 11.74 10.41
CA ASP A 115 30.78 12.85 11.24
C ASP A 115 29.77 13.73 10.50
N LYS A 116 29.99 13.93 9.21
CA LYS A 116 29.05 14.69 8.38
C LYS A 116 27.75 13.91 8.14
N ILE A 117 27.85 12.59 7.98
CA ILE A 117 26.69 11.72 7.81
C ILE A 117 25.87 11.70 9.10
N LEU A 118 26.50 11.50 10.25
CA LEU A 118 25.82 11.52 11.55
C LEU A 118 25.07 12.83 11.76
N LYS A 119 25.73 13.98 11.49
CA LYS A 119 25.08 15.28 11.61
C LYS A 119 23.91 15.45 10.64
N TYR A 120 24.04 14.92 9.41
CA TYR A 120 22.95 14.95 8.44
C TYR A 120 21.76 14.12 8.93
N GLU A 121 21.98 12.92 9.49
CA GLU A 121 20.92 12.06 10.02
C GLU A 121 20.23 12.69 11.23
N GLU A 122 20.98 13.38 12.12
CA GLU A 122 20.39 14.14 13.23
C GLU A 122 19.42 15.22 12.72
N VAL A 123 19.84 16.01 11.73
CA VAL A 123 18.98 17.04 11.11
C VAL A 123 17.76 16.42 10.45
N LEU A 124 17.93 15.32 9.73
CA LEU A 124 16.84 14.61 9.07
C LEU A 124 15.84 14.06 10.10
N ALA A 125 16.33 13.44 11.17
CA ALA A 125 15.51 12.94 12.26
C ALA A 125 14.71 14.07 12.93
N ASP A 126 15.34 15.23 13.19
CA ASP A 126 14.67 16.39 13.76
C ASP A 126 13.59 16.96 12.83
N CYS A 127 13.85 17.03 11.52
CA CYS A 127 12.88 17.46 10.53
C CYS A 127 11.66 16.53 10.44
N LEU A 128 11.86 15.22 10.61
CA LEU A 128 10.82 14.22 10.43
C LEU A 128 10.10 13.81 11.72
N LYS A 129 10.53 14.25 12.89
CA LYS A 129 9.98 13.83 14.19
C LYS A 129 8.47 14.06 14.36
N ASP A 130 7.91 15.06 13.67
CA ASP A 130 6.49 15.39 13.72
C ASP A 130 5.67 14.61 12.66
N TYR A 131 6.31 13.81 11.81
CA TYR A 131 5.64 13.10 10.74
C TYR A 131 5.47 11.62 11.06
N PHE A 132 4.35 11.07 10.64
CA PHE A 132 4.07 9.65 10.80
C PHE A 132 4.87 8.84 9.78
N LEU A 133 5.76 7.99 10.27
CA LEU A 133 6.48 6.99 9.49
C LEU A 133 5.81 5.63 9.72
N PRO A 134 5.15 5.04 8.70
CA PRO A 134 4.47 3.75 8.87
C PRO A 134 5.47 2.65 9.24
N PRO A 135 5.20 1.82 10.25
CA PRO A 135 6.09 0.72 10.62
C PRO A 135 6.43 -0.22 9.46
N GLU A 136 5.48 -0.46 8.57
CA GLU A 136 5.64 -1.31 7.39
C GLU A 136 6.64 -0.73 6.37
N ALA A 137 6.88 0.56 6.42
CA ALA A 137 7.86 1.21 5.55
C ALA A 137 9.30 1.00 6.02
N THR A 138 9.51 0.76 7.31
CA THR A 138 10.85 0.63 7.91
C THR A 138 11.23 -0.81 8.27
N GLN A 139 10.30 -1.76 8.14
CA GLN A 139 10.52 -3.16 8.47
C GLN A 139 10.79 -4.00 7.22
N VAL A 140 11.70 -4.96 7.35
CA VAL A 140 11.90 -6.00 6.33
C VAL A 140 10.81 -7.07 6.44
N SER A 141 10.42 -7.66 5.32
CA SER A 141 9.47 -8.77 5.29
C SER A 141 10.02 -9.95 4.49
N PRO A 142 10.21 -11.11 5.11
CA PRO A 142 10.69 -12.31 4.43
C PRO A 142 9.66 -12.87 3.43
N LEU A 143 8.44 -12.37 3.42
CA LEU A 143 7.40 -12.77 2.47
C LEU A 143 7.55 -12.09 1.10
N ILE A 144 8.17 -10.91 1.03
CA ILE A 144 8.30 -10.13 -0.20
C ILE A 144 9.00 -10.87 -1.35
N PRO A 145 10.03 -11.73 -1.15
CA PRO A 145 10.61 -12.52 -2.23
C PRO A 145 9.59 -13.42 -2.96
N PHE A 146 8.52 -13.82 -2.29
CA PHE A 146 7.47 -14.67 -2.85
C PHE A 146 6.35 -13.87 -3.51
N SER A 147 6.32 -12.56 -3.28
CA SER A 147 5.33 -11.64 -3.82
C SER A 147 5.99 -10.28 -4.11
N PRO A 148 6.83 -10.21 -5.15
CA PRO A 148 7.64 -9.02 -5.43
C PRO A 148 6.77 -7.77 -5.64
N MET A 149 6.97 -6.76 -4.78
CA MET A 149 6.32 -5.47 -4.89
C MET A 149 7.35 -4.35 -4.71
N PRO A 150 7.35 -3.32 -5.56
CA PRO A 150 8.20 -2.15 -5.36
C PRO A 150 8.01 -1.53 -3.98
N GLY A 151 9.11 -1.10 -3.33
CA GLY A 151 9.08 -0.57 -1.97
C GLY A 151 8.07 0.56 -1.80
N GLY A 152 8.05 1.55 -2.70
CA GLY A 152 7.08 2.64 -2.64
C GLY A 152 5.62 2.19 -2.80
N ALA A 153 5.37 1.18 -3.65
CA ALA A 153 4.03 0.60 -3.79
C ALA A 153 3.61 -0.15 -2.52
N LEU A 154 4.55 -0.85 -1.86
CA LEU A 154 4.29 -1.52 -0.59
C LEU A 154 3.87 -0.52 0.49
N THR A 155 4.61 0.58 0.66
CA THR A 155 4.28 1.65 1.60
C THR A 155 2.89 2.24 1.32
N ALA A 156 2.60 2.57 0.05
CA ALA A 156 1.32 3.17 -0.32
C ALA A 156 0.14 2.21 -0.07
N ASN A 157 0.30 0.93 -0.39
CA ASN A 157 -0.77 -0.06 -0.27
C ASN A 157 -1.04 -0.44 1.20
N THR A 158 -0.01 -0.60 2.02
CA THR A 158 -0.19 -0.85 3.46
C THR A 158 -0.84 0.35 4.15
N GLN A 159 -0.49 1.57 3.73
CA GLN A 159 -1.15 2.77 4.23
C GLN A 159 -2.64 2.83 3.83
N MET A 160 -2.98 2.47 2.59
CA MET A 160 -4.38 2.38 2.15
C MET A 160 -5.14 1.30 2.92
N MET A 161 -4.53 0.13 3.19
CA MET A 161 -5.14 -0.90 4.02
C MET A 161 -5.37 -0.43 5.46
N ARG A 162 -4.42 0.33 6.02
CA ARG A 162 -4.59 0.96 7.35
C ARG A 162 -5.78 1.90 7.39
N ASP A 163 -5.90 2.76 6.38
CA ASP A 163 -6.99 3.73 6.26
C ASP A 163 -8.35 3.06 6.11
N ASN A 164 -8.38 1.90 5.47
CA ASN A 164 -9.60 1.10 5.27
C ASN A 164 -9.84 0.07 6.40
N GLY A 165 -9.01 0.05 7.46
CA GLY A 165 -9.17 -0.91 8.56
C GLY A 165 -8.91 -2.36 8.20
N THR A 166 -8.22 -2.64 7.08
CA THR A 166 -8.00 -4.00 6.54
C THR A 166 -6.53 -4.45 6.61
N LEU A 167 -5.70 -3.76 7.40
CA LEU A 167 -4.27 -4.07 7.49
C LEU A 167 -3.99 -5.47 8.05
N ASP A 168 -4.89 -6.04 8.85
CA ASP A 168 -4.85 -7.42 9.34
C ASP A 168 -4.85 -8.46 8.20
N LYS A 169 -5.42 -8.11 7.03
CA LYS A 169 -5.45 -8.93 5.83
C LYS A 169 -4.16 -8.88 4.98
N PHE A 170 -3.18 -8.08 5.37
CA PHE A 170 -1.95 -7.89 4.60
C PHE A 170 -1.27 -9.21 4.21
N SER A 171 -1.09 -10.13 5.16
CA SER A 171 -0.45 -11.43 4.90
C SER A 171 -1.24 -12.31 3.93
N GLU A 172 -2.57 -12.23 3.94
CA GLU A 172 -3.44 -12.95 3.01
C GLU A 172 -3.30 -12.39 1.59
N VAL A 173 -3.27 -11.05 1.46
CA VAL A 173 -3.08 -10.37 0.17
C VAL A 173 -1.71 -10.70 -0.43
N ILE A 174 -0.64 -10.68 0.37
CA ILE A 174 0.71 -11.08 -0.08
C ILE A 174 0.72 -12.51 -0.61
N LYS A 175 0.07 -13.45 0.06
CA LYS A 175 -0.04 -14.83 -0.43
C LYS A 175 -0.85 -14.93 -1.72
N ALA A 176 -1.97 -14.21 -1.83
CA ALA A 176 -2.79 -14.20 -3.03
C ALA A 176 -2.06 -13.59 -4.24
N MET A 177 -1.14 -12.65 -4.04
CA MET A 177 -0.36 -12.05 -5.12
C MET A 177 0.45 -13.08 -5.91
N GLN A 178 0.93 -14.15 -5.28
CA GLN A 178 1.71 -15.18 -5.98
C GLN A 178 0.88 -15.80 -7.14
N GLU A 179 -0.34 -16.18 -6.87
CA GLU A 179 -1.24 -16.73 -7.90
C GLU A 179 -1.58 -15.67 -8.96
N VAL A 180 -1.88 -14.45 -8.53
CA VAL A 180 -2.24 -13.33 -9.41
C VAL A 180 -1.10 -13.01 -10.39
N VAL A 181 0.15 -13.00 -9.93
CA VAL A 181 1.34 -12.77 -10.77
C VAL A 181 1.53 -13.92 -11.77
N VAL A 182 1.43 -15.16 -11.33
CA VAL A 182 1.57 -16.34 -12.19
C VAL A 182 0.50 -16.33 -13.28
N LYS A 183 -0.76 -16.21 -12.92
CA LYS A 183 -1.88 -16.18 -13.86
C LYS A 183 -1.89 -14.93 -14.75
N GLY A 184 -1.31 -13.82 -14.31
CA GLY A 184 -1.15 -12.61 -15.09
C GLY A 184 0.03 -12.59 -16.06
N GLY A 185 0.80 -13.70 -16.19
CA GLY A 185 1.88 -13.83 -17.17
C GLY A 185 3.18 -13.13 -16.78
N PHE A 186 3.45 -12.90 -15.49
CA PHE A 186 4.69 -12.36 -14.95
C PHE A 186 5.09 -10.98 -15.49
N GLY A 187 4.12 -10.09 -15.71
CA GLY A 187 4.42 -8.70 -16.07
C GLY A 187 5.40 -8.07 -15.09
N THR A 188 6.28 -7.22 -15.59
CA THR A 188 7.32 -6.58 -14.77
C THR A 188 6.68 -5.80 -13.62
N SER A 189 7.00 -6.17 -12.38
CA SER A 189 6.43 -5.59 -11.17
C SER A 189 7.02 -4.20 -10.87
N VAL A 190 6.71 -3.24 -11.72
CA VAL A 190 6.95 -1.82 -11.54
C VAL A 190 5.63 -1.06 -11.75
N THR A 191 5.55 0.18 -11.31
CA THR A 191 4.36 1.00 -11.52
C THR A 191 4.05 1.15 -13.02
N PRO A 192 2.81 0.92 -13.50
CA PRO A 192 1.60 0.63 -12.72
C PRO A 192 1.30 -0.86 -12.49
N VAL A 193 2.04 -1.80 -13.07
CA VAL A 193 1.75 -3.25 -13.06
C VAL A 193 1.74 -3.83 -11.65
N SER A 194 2.66 -3.40 -10.79
CA SER A 194 2.66 -3.80 -9.38
C SER A 194 1.35 -3.44 -8.66
N GLN A 195 0.77 -2.29 -8.99
CA GLN A 195 -0.52 -1.89 -8.45
C GLN A 195 -1.67 -2.74 -8.98
N PHE A 196 -1.62 -3.16 -10.24
CA PHE A 196 -2.62 -4.06 -10.82
C PHE A 196 -2.64 -5.42 -10.12
N TYR A 197 -1.46 -5.99 -9.86
CA TYR A 197 -1.34 -7.24 -9.11
C TYR A 197 -1.88 -7.10 -7.68
N TRP A 198 -1.53 -6.01 -7.01
CA TRP A 198 -2.04 -5.74 -5.67
C TRP A 198 -3.56 -5.63 -5.64
N GLN A 199 -4.13 -4.81 -6.50
CA GLN A 199 -5.58 -4.60 -6.58
C GLN A 199 -6.32 -5.92 -6.82
N GLN A 200 -5.81 -6.77 -7.73
CA GLN A 200 -6.43 -8.06 -7.99
C GLN A 200 -6.28 -9.01 -6.80
N ALA A 201 -5.12 -9.05 -6.15
CA ALA A 201 -4.91 -9.88 -4.96
C ALA A 201 -5.79 -9.43 -3.80
N TYR A 202 -5.89 -8.13 -3.58
CA TYR A 202 -6.77 -7.54 -2.59
C TYR A 202 -8.25 -7.87 -2.88
N ALA A 203 -8.69 -7.72 -4.13
CA ALA A 203 -10.04 -8.09 -4.53
C ALA A 203 -10.33 -9.59 -4.30
N ASN A 204 -9.36 -10.46 -4.58
CA ASN A 204 -9.50 -11.90 -4.34
C ASN A 204 -9.65 -12.23 -2.85
N VAL A 205 -8.98 -11.51 -1.96
CA VAL A 205 -9.07 -11.70 -0.51
C VAL A 205 -10.39 -11.16 0.04
N MET A 206 -10.78 -9.95 -0.38
CA MET A 206 -11.95 -9.27 0.18
C MET A 206 -13.27 -9.81 -0.37
N PHE A 207 -13.35 -10.14 -1.66
CA PHE A 207 -14.60 -10.53 -2.31
C PHE A 207 -14.66 -12.01 -2.68
N GLY A 208 -13.55 -12.71 -2.53
CA GLY A 208 -13.37 -14.12 -2.91
C GLY A 208 -12.65 -14.27 -4.26
N PRO A 209 -11.93 -15.42 -4.44
CA PRO A 209 -11.05 -15.65 -5.59
C PRO A 209 -11.78 -15.46 -6.93
N TRP A 210 -11.23 -14.56 -7.74
CA TRP A 210 -11.66 -14.26 -9.12
C TRP A 210 -13.13 -13.86 -9.32
N LYS A 211 -13.83 -13.50 -8.23
CA LYS A 211 -15.20 -12.98 -8.33
C LYS A 211 -15.25 -11.62 -9.00
N GLN A 212 -14.23 -10.82 -8.79
CA GLN A 212 -14.05 -9.53 -9.44
C GLN A 212 -12.71 -9.47 -10.17
N ILE A 213 -12.67 -8.70 -11.25
CA ILE A 213 -11.44 -8.42 -12.00
C ILE A 213 -11.14 -6.92 -11.86
N ALA A 214 -10.01 -6.61 -11.24
CA ALA A 214 -9.53 -5.24 -11.15
C ALA A 214 -9.26 -4.67 -12.56
N PRO A 215 -9.78 -3.48 -12.91
CA PRO A 215 -9.73 -2.98 -14.28
C PRO A 215 -8.32 -2.91 -14.88
N GLY A 216 -7.32 -2.47 -14.09
CA GLY A 216 -5.93 -2.43 -14.53
C GLY A 216 -5.35 -3.81 -14.82
N TYR A 217 -5.60 -4.78 -13.93
CA TYR A 217 -5.18 -6.16 -14.11
C TYR A 217 -5.85 -6.80 -15.33
N GLY A 218 -7.16 -6.65 -15.46
CA GLY A 218 -7.90 -7.18 -16.60
C GLY A 218 -7.41 -6.61 -17.94
N ARG A 219 -7.21 -5.30 -18.04
CA ARG A 219 -6.63 -4.69 -19.24
C ARG A 219 -5.22 -5.18 -19.53
N MET A 220 -4.41 -5.45 -18.50
CA MET A 220 -3.06 -6.00 -18.67
C MET A 220 -3.11 -7.40 -19.30
N VAL A 221 -3.90 -8.32 -18.75
CA VAL A 221 -4.00 -9.70 -19.29
C VAL A 221 -4.66 -9.75 -20.66
N LEU A 222 -5.51 -8.77 -20.98
CA LEU A 222 -6.12 -8.60 -22.31
C LEU A 222 -5.17 -7.98 -23.35
N GLY A 223 -3.95 -7.53 -22.95
CA GLY A 223 -2.93 -7.02 -23.86
C GLY A 223 -2.97 -5.52 -24.13
N TYR A 224 -3.80 -4.73 -23.43
CA TYR A 224 -3.93 -3.27 -23.63
C TYR A 224 -2.68 -2.48 -23.22
N PHE A 225 -1.76 -3.08 -22.44
CA PHE A 225 -0.47 -2.51 -22.08
C PHE A 225 0.71 -3.26 -22.75
N GLY A 226 0.43 -4.01 -23.82
CA GLY A 226 1.38 -4.85 -24.51
C GLY A 226 1.40 -6.29 -23.97
N LYS A 227 2.35 -7.08 -24.47
CA LYS A 227 2.47 -8.48 -24.09
C LYS A 227 3.21 -8.66 -22.77
N THR A 228 2.77 -9.62 -22.00
CA THR A 228 3.46 -10.11 -20.80
C THR A 228 4.64 -11.03 -21.17
N PRO A 229 5.64 -11.22 -20.29
CA PRO A 229 6.78 -12.13 -20.53
C PRO A 229 6.40 -13.57 -20.84
N VAL A 230 5.33 -14.06 -20.20
CA VAL A 230 4.69 -15.33 -20.44
C VAL A 230 3.22 -15.06 -20.77
N GLU A 231 2.59 -15.88 -21.57
CA GLU A 231 1.17 -15.72 -21.86
C GLU A 231 0.35 -15.85 -20.58
N ALA A 232 -0.61 -14.95 -20.37
CA ALA A 232 -1.50 -14.99 -19.21
C ALA A 232 -2.41 -16.24 -19.28
N ASP A 233 -2.91 -16.68 -18.13
CA ASP A 233 -3.83 -17.83 -18.02
C ASP A 233 -5.07 -17.62 -18.90
N PRO A 234 -5.40 -18.56 -19.81
CA PRO A 234 -6.54 -18.42 -20.73
C PRO A 234 -7.88 -18.25 -20.03
N GLU A 235 -8.08 -18.86 -18.86
CA GLU A 235 -9.31 -18.69 -18.06
C GLU A 235 -9.42 -17.27 -17.53
N ILE A 236 -8.30 -16.68 -17.12
CA ILE A 236 -8.26 -15.30 -16.64
C ILE A 236 -8.46 -14.32 -17.79
N ILE A 237 -7.90 -14.58 -18.97
CA ILE A 237 -8.15 -13.75 -20.17
C ILE A 237 -9.64 -13.76 -20.50
N LYS A 238 -10.28 -14.93 -20.52
CA LYS A 238 -11.72 -15.08 -20.77
C LYS A 238 -12.54 -14.31 -19.72
N LEU A 239 -12.25 -14.54 -18.45
CA LEU A 239 -12.94 -13.87 -17.34
C LEU A 239 -12.79 -12.35 -17.39
N ALA A 240 -11.60 -11.85 -17.68
CA ALA A 240 -11.34 -10.41 -17.83
C ALA A 240 -12.13 -9.81 -19.00
N SER A 241 -12.19 -10.54 -20.15
CA SER A 241 -12.98 -10.11 -21.31
C SER A 241 -14.46 -10.01 -20.96
N GLU A 242 -15.03 -11.02 -20.31
CA GLU A 242 -16.44 -11.03 -19.89
C GLU A 242 -16.78 -9.92 -18.89
N LYS A 243 -15.92 -9.75 -17.86
CA LYS A 243 -16.17 -8.77 -16.78
C LYS A 243 -15.98 -7.33 -17.24
N LEU A 244 -14.94 -7.05 -18.03
CA LEU A 244 -14.65 -5.70 -18.53
C LEU A 244 -15.37 -5.36 -19.83
N LYS A 245 -15.99 -6.34 -20.49
CA LYS A 245 -16.61 -6.19 -21.82
C LYS A 245 -15.61 -5.65 -22.85
N LEU A 246 -14.39 -6.17 -22.81
CA LEU A 246 -13.28 -5.80 -23.68
C LEU A 246 -12.71 -7.05 -24.36
N GLU A 247 -12.41 -6.96 -25.65
CA GLU A 247 -11.78 -8.05 -26.39
C GLU A 247 -10.26 -8.07 -26.18
N PRO A 248 -9.63 -9.28 -26.13
CA PRO A 248 -8.18 -9.38 -26.13
C PRO A 248 -7.55 -8.72 -27.36
N THR A 249 -6.40 -8.06 -27.17
CA THR A 249 -5.72 -7.34 -28.24
C THR A 249 -4.22 -7.62 -28.31
N LYS A 250 -3.65 -7.55 -29.52
CA LYS A 250 -2.21 -7.57 -29.80
C LYS A 250 -1.73 -6.28 -30.44
N ARG A 251 -2.60 -5.27 -30.49
CA ARG A 251 -2.28 -3.96 -31.05
C ARG A 251 -1.18 -3.27 -30.23
N ASN A 252 -0.48 -2.34 -30.87
CA ASN A 252 0.48 -1.52 -30.16
C ASN A 252 -0.28 -0.65 -29.09
N PRO A 253 0.13 -0.68 -27.82
CA PRO A 253 -0.48 0.13 -26.76
C PRO A 253 -0.47 1.64 -27.03
N LEU A 254 0.53 2.16 -27.76
CA LEU A 254 0.58 3.56 -28.15
C LEU A 254 -0.55 3.91 -29.11
N ASP A 255 -0.79 3.07 -30.15
CA ASP A 255 -1.88 3.29 -31.11
C ASP A 255 -3.24 3.28 -30.39
N ILE A 256 -3.42 2.40 -29.41
CA ILE A 256 -4.64 2.36 -28.58
C ILE A 256 -4.77 3.64 -27.74
N ALA A 257 -3.65 4.13 -27.18
CA ALA A 257 -3.65 5.35 -26.38
C ALA A 257 -3.95 6.61 -27.24
N ASP A 258 -3.42 6.65 -28.46
CA ASP A 258 -3.63 7.76 -29.40
C ASP A 258 -5.08 7.86 -29.87
N GLU A 259 -5.81 6.75 -29.89
CA GLU A 259 -7.25 6.71 -30.21
C GLU A 259 -8.14 7.15 -29.03
N ASP A 260 -7.62 7.16 -27.80
CA ASP A 260 -8.39 7.54 -26.62
C ASP A 260 -8.61 9.07 -26.57
N PRO A 261 -9.86 9.55 -26.76
CA PRO A 261 -10.13 10.98 -26.76
C PRO A 261 -9.68 11.70 -25.49
N LYS A 262 -9.72 11.01 -24.34
CA LYS A 262 -9.35 11.58 -23.03
C LYS A 262 -7.85 11.83 -22.88
N LYS A 263 -7.02 11.24 -23.74
CA LYS A 263 -5.56 11.39 -23.71
C LYS A 263 -5.03 12.46 -24.66
N LYS A 264 -5.90 13.09 -25.46
CA LYS A 264 -5.49 14.14 -26.39
C LYS A 264 -5.16 15.44 -25.66
N ILE A 265 -4.03 16.05 -26.04
CA ILE A 265 -3.56 17.32 -25.47
C ILE A 265 -4.62 18.42 -25.55
N ASP A 266 -5.35 18.50 -26.65
CA ASP A 266 -6.39 19.53 -26.86
C ASP A 266 -7.54 19.42 -25.85
N VAL A 267 -7.87 18.21 -25.39
CA VAL A 267 -8.89 18.00 -24.34
C VAL A 267 -8.43 18.62 -23.02
N TRP A 268 -7.16 18.42 -22.66
CA TRP A 268 -6.59 19.00 -21.44
C TRP A 268 -6.41 20.52 -21.55
N ARG A 269 -6.07 21.04 -22.72
CA ARG A 269 -6.03 22.47 -22.99
C ARG A 269 -7.40 23.11 -22.74
N GLN A 270 -8.45 22.56 -23.37
CA GLN A 270 -9.82 23.03 -23.17
C GLN A 270 -10.28 22.90 -21.72
N ARG A 271 -9.90 21.82 -21.05
CA ARG A 271 -10.22 21.62 -19.63
C ARG A 271 -9.60 22.72 -18.76
N LEU A 272 -8.33 23.05 -18.94
CA LEU A 272 -7.66 24.14 -18.23
C LEU A 272 -8.35 25.49 -18.48
N GLU A 273 -8.71 25.80 -19.72
CA GLU A 273 -9.42 27.02 -20.08
C GLU A 273 -10.77 27.13 -19.37
N ILE A 274 -11.56 26.03 -19.33
CA ILE A 274 -12.83 25.98 -18.60
C ILE A 274 -12.63 26.23 -17.10
N GLU A 275 -11.55 25.73 -16.54
CA GLU A 275 -11.20 25.88 -15.12
C GLU A 275 -10.56 27.24 -14.78
N GLY A 276 -10.35 28.11 -15.81
CA GLY A 276 -9.71 29.43 -15.65
C GLY A 276 -8.21 29.36 -15.38
N ILE A 277 -7.55 28.26 -15.81
CA ILE A 277 -6.12 28.04 -15.66
C ILE A 277 -5.43 28.29 -16.98
N GLU A 278 -4.32 29.03 -16.98
CA GLU A 278 -3.53 29.26 -18.19
C GLU A 278 -3.00 27.92 -18.75
N ALA A 279 -3.23 27.68 -20.06
CA ALA A 279 -2.88 26.41 -20.71
C ALA A 279 -1.41 26.45 -21.23
N THR A 280 -0.46 26.66 -20.33
CA THR A 280 0.98 26.50 -20.62
C THR A 280 1.32 25.03 -20.87
N GLU A 281 2.44 24.72 -21.50
CA GLU A 281 2.91 23.34 -21.69
C GLU A 281 3.05 22.59 -20.37
N GLU A 282 3.59 23.25 -19.34
CA GLU A 282 3.72 22.69 -17.99
C GLU A 282 2.38 22.38 -17.34
N ASN A 283 1.42 23.32 -17.40
CA ASN A 283 0.09 23.14 -16.83
C ASN A 283 -0.68 22.03 -17.56
N ILE A 284 -0.56 21.95 -18.89
CA ILE A 284 -1.14 20.86 -19.68
C ILE A 284 -0.52 19.52 -19.26
N PHE A 285 0.81 19.46 -19.09
CA PHE A 285 1.49 18.25 -18.65
C PHE A 285 1.01 17.82 -17.24
N ILE A 286 0.95 18.74 -16.29
CA ILE A 286 0.47 18.48 -14.93
C ILE A 286 -0.96 17.95 -14.95
N ALA A 287 -1.85 18.61 -15.70
CA ALA A 287 -3.25 18.21 -15.81
C ALA A 287 -3.39 16.83 -16.48
N ALA A 288 -2.69 16.59 -17.60
CA ALA A 288 -2.75 15.32 -18.32
C ALA A 288 -2.14 14.14 -17.56
N ALA A 289 -1.07 14.38 -16.80
CA ALA A 289 -0.37 13.34 -16.05
C ALA A 289 -1.06 13.01 -14.72
N CYS A 290 -1.72 13.99 -14.08
CA CYS A 290 -2.26 13.86 -12.72
C CYS A 290 -3.79 13.99 -12.66
N ASP A 291 -4.47 14.17 -13.78
CA ASP A 291 -5.93 14.24 -13.91
C ASP A 291 -6.55 15.27 -12.93
N GLU A 292 -7.66 14.97 -12.28
CA GLU A 292 -8.33 15.88 -11.33
C GLU A 292 -7.42 16.35 -10.18
N LYS A 293 -6.43 15.53 -9.79
CA LYS A 293 -5.43 15.93 -8.81
C LYS A 293 -4.50 17.02 -9.33
N GLY A 294 -4.15 16.95 -10.60
CA GLY A 294 -3.40 18.01 -11.29
C GLY A 294 -4.16 19.32 -11.34
N ILE A 295 -5.44 19.28 -11.70
CA ILE A 295 -6.33 20.46 -11.69
C ILE A 295 -6.43 21.05 -10.28
N ALA A 296 -6.64 20.22 -9.25
CA ALA A 296 -6.69 20.68 -7.86
C ALA A 296 -5.37 21.34 -7.41
N PHE A 297 -4.24 20.78 -7.83
CA PHE A 297 -2.92 21.35 -7.56
C PHE A 297 -2.76 22.72 -8.21
N LEU A 298 -3.08 22.84 -9.49
CA LEU A 298 -2.97 24.09 -10.24
C LEU A 298 -3.88 25.20 -9.69
N LYS A 299 -4.99 24.81 -9.07
CA LYS A 299 -5.89 25.74 -8.34
C LYS A 299 -5.42 26.09 -6.92
N GLY A 300 -4.32 25.50 -6.44
CA GLY A 300 -3.85 25.69 -5.05
C GLY A 300 -4.69 24.95 -4.00
N ASN A 301 -5.55 24.01 -4.42
CA ASN A 301 -6.47 23.27 -3.55
C ASN A 301 -6.00 21.82 -3.27
N ALA A 302 -4.82 21.43 -3.73
CA ALA A 302 -4.31 20.08 -3.50
C ALA A 302 -4.00 19.85 -2.02
N PRO A 303 -4.48 18.77 -1.42
CA PRO A 303 -4.11 18.42 -0.05
C PRO A 303 -2.63 18.05 0.00
N LEU A 304 -1.94 18.44 1.08
CA LEU A 304 -0.52 18.12 1.25
C LEU A 304 -0.24 16.62 1.45
N ASN A 305 -1.23 15.81 1.76
CA ASN A 305 -1.16 14.35 1.96
C ASN A 305 0.00 13.86 2.85
N VAL A 306 0.66 14.75 3.60
CA VAL A 306 1.67 14.42 4.60
C VAL A 306 0.97 14.25 5.94
N ARG A 307 1.24 13.13 6.59
CA ARG A 307 0.65 12.84 7.90
C ARG A 307 1.60 13.29 8.98
N LYS A 308 1.12 14.18 9.86
CA LYS A 308 1.79 14.48 11.11
C LYS A 308 1.28 13.56 12.22
N ASN A 309 2.15 13.26 13.16
CA ASN A 309 1.75 12.58 14.38
C ASN A 309 0.67 13.42 15.07
N GLU A 310 -0.43 12.80 15.45
CA GLU A 310 -1.41 13.48 16.28
C GLU A 310 -0.70 13.91 17.56
N LYS A 311 -0.69 15.20 17.84
CA LYS A 311 -0.29 15.68 19.15
C LYS A 311 -1.26 15.04 20.13
N LYS A 312 -0.80 14.08 20.90
CA LYS A 312 -1.56 13.62 22.06
C LYS A 312 -1.84 14.88 22.87
N ASP A 313 -3.10 15.27 22.90
CA ASP A 313 -3.53 16.41 23.70
C ASP A 313 -3.17 16.06 25.14
N GLU A 314 -2.03 16.56 25.62
CA GLU A 314 -1.63 16.39 27.02
C GLU A 314 -2.64 17.05 27.98
N SER A 315 -3.56 17.85 27.45
CA SER A 315 -4.70 18.40 28.18
C SER A 315 -5.81 17.36 28.45
N LYS A 316 -5.84 16.22 27.72
CA LYS A 316 -6.48 14.99 28.16
C LYS A 316 -5.49 14.11 28.92
N LYS A 317 -4.69 14.64 29.79
CA LYS A 317 -4.35 13.92 31.00
C LYS A 317 -5.69 13.58 31.60
N ILE A 318 -6.13 12.33 31.34
CA ILE A 318 -7.02 11.59 32.20
C ILE A 318 -6.69 12.11 33.57
N GLY A 319 -7.67 12.78 34.20
CA GLY A 319 -7.46 13.42 35.48
C GLY A 319 -6.60 12.48 36.31
N GLU A 320 -5.56 13.01 36.89
CA GLU A 320 -4.66 12.25 37.76
C GLU A 320 -5.53 11.32 38.58
N ASN A 321 -5.72 10.08 38.11
CA ASN A 321 -5.96 9.00 39.01
C ASN A 321 -4.65 8.94 39.76
N LYS A 322 -4.53 9.75 40.82
CA LYS A 322 -3.71 9.40 41.95
C LYS A 322 -3.97 7.93 42.13
N MET A 323 -3.00 7.08 41.84
CA MET A 323 -3.07 5.68 42.21
C MET A 323 -3.33 5.71 43.70
N SER A 324 -4.59 5.67 44.09
CA SER A 324 -4.93 5.52 45.47
C SER A 324 -4.45 4.12 45.85
N ASN A 325 -3.72 4.02 46.95
CA ASN A 325 -3.44 2.75 47.58
C ASN A 325 -4.69 1.90 47.53
N GLY A 326 -4.66 0.79 46.77
CA GLY A 326 -5.87 0.02 46.49
C GLY A 326 -5.57 -1.47 46.43
N ASN A 327 -6.54 -2.25 46.88
CA ASN A 327 -6.52 -3.70 46.75
C ASN A 327 -7.29 -4.06 45.45
N TYR A 328 -6.62 -4.79 44.56
CA TYR A 328 -7.16 -5.24 43.30
C TYR A 328 -7.29 -6.76 43.30
N THR A 329 -8.34 -7.29 42.69
CA THR A 329 -8.44 -8.72 42.40
C THR A 329 -8.11 -8.94 40.93
N VAL A 330 -7.02 -9.64 40.66
CA VAL A 330 -6.57 -9.99 39.31
C VAL A 330 -6.89 -11.46 39.08
N VAL A 331 -7.46 -11.79 37.92
CA VAL A 331 -7.74 -13.16 37.52
C VAL A 331 -6.77 -13.53 36.39
N VAL A 332 -5.96 -14.57 36.60
CA VAL A 332 -5.05 -15.14 35.60
C VAL A 332 -5.36 -16.62 35.47
N ASP A 333 -5.67 -17.09 34.29
CA ASP A 333 -6.03 -18.50 33.99
C ASP A 333 -7.12 -19.08 34.92
N GLY A 334 -8.12 -18.25 35.25
CA GLY A 334 -9.23 -18.66 36.15
C GLY A 334 -8.89 -18.61 37.64
N GLN A 335 -7.66 -18.33 38.03
CA GLN A 335 -7.26 -18.14 39.42
C GLN A 335 -7.31 -16.68 39.83
N ARG A 336 -7.83 -16.42 41.04
CA ARG A 336 -7.97 -15.05 41.58
C ARG A 336 -6.77 -14.74 42.48
N PHE A 337 -6.15 -13.59 42.21
CA PHE A 337 -5.06 -13.04 43.01
C PHE A 337 -5.49 -11.69 43.59
N ASN A 338 -5.29 -11.48 44.88
CA ASN A 338 -5.48 -10.18 45.52
C ASN A 338 -4.15 -9.44 45.49
N VAL A 339 -4.10 -8.32 44.79
CA VAL A 339 -2.92 -7.49 44.58
C VAL A 339 -3.14 -6.15 45.30
N SER A 340 -2.26 -5.83 46.26
CA SER A 340 -2.25 -4.54 46.91
C SER A 340 -1.17 -3.65 46.23
N VAL A 341 -1.59 -2.47 45.76
CA VAL A 341 -0.69 -1.49 45.12
C VAL A 341 -0.50 -0.31 46.10
N PHE A 342 0.74 0.03 46.35
CA PHE A 342 1.14 1.13 47.22
C PHE A 342 2.05 2.08 46.43
N GLU A 343 1.95 3.39 46.66
CA GLU A 343 2.87 4.39 46.12
C GLU A 343 4.07 4.56 47.06
N GLY A 344 5.28 4.31 46.52
CA GLY A 344 6.56 4.47 47.24
C GLY A 344 7.34 3.15 47.46
N ASP A 345 8.60 3.27 47.96
CA ASP A 345 9.46 2.14 48.27
C ASP A 345 8.94 1.36 49.49
N VAL A 346 8.52 0.14 49.28
CA VAL A 346 8.05 -0.76 50.36
C VAL A 346 9.22 -1.54 50.95
N GLN A 347 9.77 -1.07 52.05
CA GLN A 347 10.70 -1.85 52.87
C GLN A 347 9.88 -2.72 53.86
N ASN A 348 10.02 -4.04 53.75
CA ASN A 348 9.37 -5.10 54.55
C ASN A 348 7.96 -5.53 54.11
N ILE A 349 7.89 -6.49 53.22
CA ILE A 349 6.68 -7.26 52.98
C ILE A 349 6.70 -8.51 53.89
N GLN A 350 5.84 -8.57 54.89
CA GLN A 350 5.50 -9.84 55.56
C GLN A 350 4.50 -10.60 54.67
N VAL A 351 4.97 -11.69 54.07
CA VAL A 351 4.11 -12.60 53.29
C VAL A 351 3.24 -13.38 54.30
N ALA A 352 1.97 -13.06 54.38
CA ALA A 352 1.01 -13.86 55.13
C ALA A 352 0.82 -15.23 54.45
N GLN A 353 0.97 -16.31 55.19
CA GLN A 353 0.75 -17.67 54.70
C GLN A 353 -0.73 -17.89 54.34
N PRO A 354 -1.03 -18.73 53.30
CA PRO A 354 -2.38 -18.96 52.85
C PRO A 354 -3.19 -19.73 53.90
N VAL A 355 -4.22 -19.12 54.44
CA VAL A 355 -5.23 -19.77 55.23
C VAL A 355 -6.23 -20.48 54.29
N GLN A 356 -6.25 -21.80 54.35
CA GLN A 356 -7.32 -22.60 53.70
C GLN A 356 -8.67 -22.29 54.38
N GLN A 357 -9.55 -21.60 53.70
CA GLN A 357 -10.93 -21.49 54.16
C GLN A 357 -11.83 -22.40 53.33
N VAL A 358 -12.51 -23.25 54.04
CA VAL A 358 -13.58 -24.16 53.62
C VAL A 358 -14.75 -23.35 53.04
N VAL A 359 -15.19 -23.73 51.87
CA VAL A 359 -16.30 -23.12 51.15
C VAL A 359 -17.63 -23.48 51.81
N GLN A 360 -18.29 -22.52 52.44
CA GLN A 360 -19.73 -22.57 52.70
C GLN A 360 -20.43 -21.71 51.64
N GLN A 361 -21.31 -22.37 50.88
CA GLN A 361 -22.19 -21.71 49.90
C GLN A 361 -23.26 -20.90 50.65
N ALA A 362 -23.36 -19.60 50.36
CA ALA A 362 -24.47 -18.75 50.70
C ALA A 362 -25.10 -18.18 49.40
N PRO A 363 -26.42 -17.89 49.38
CA PRO A 363 -27.19 -17.71 48.17
C PRO A 363 -26.88 -16.39 47.45
N VAL A 364 -26.86 -16.49 46.13
CA VAL A 364 -26.60 -15.41 45.17
C VAL A 364 -27.73 -14.38 45.22
N GLN A 365 -27.47 -13.21 45.78
CA GLN A 365 -28.24 -12.01 45.49
C GLN A 365 -27.69 -11.36 44.23
N GLN A 366 -28.53 -11.26 43.22
CA GLN A 366 -28.21 -10.56 41.97
C GLN A 366 -28.08 -9.06 42.27
N ALA A 367 -26.88 -8.51 42.09
CA ALA A 367 -26.63 -7.07 41.97
C ALA A 367 -27.03 -6.58 40.57
N PRO A 368 -27.56 -5.34 40.44
CA PRO A 368 -28.02 -4.85 39.16
C PRO A 368 -26.88 -4.70 38.20
N VAL A 369 -27.07 -5.26 36.99
CA VAL A 369 -26.18 -5.13 35.86
C VAL A 369 -26.14 -3.65 35.43
N GLN A 370 -25.02 -2.97 35.64
CA GLN A 370 -24.79 -1.69 34.98
C GLN A 370 -24.69 -1.94 33.47
N ALA A 371 -25.64 -1.38 32.73
CA ALA A 371 -25.70 -1.45 31.29
C ALA A 371 -24.41 -0.92 30.70
N ALA A 372 -23.78 -1.72 29.83
CA ALA A 372 -22.74 -1.26 28.92
C ALA A 372 -23.26 -0.07 28.08
N PRO A 373 -22.41 0.84 27.61
CA PRO A 373 -22.86 1.94 26.78
C PRO A 373 -23.61 1.39 25.58
N VAL A 374 -24.86 1.78 25.45
CA VAL A 374 -25.73 1.41 24.33
C VAL A 374 -25.06 1.94 23.06
N ALA A 375 -24.60 1.04 22.21
CA ALA A 375 -24.29 1.37 20.82
C ALA A 375 -25.53 2.07 20.25
N ALA A 376 -25.34 3.25 19.67
CA ALA A 376 -26.41 4.02 19.07
C ALA A 376 -27.22 3.10 18.15
N SER A 377 -28.51 2.94 18.45
CA SER A 377 -29.41 2.10 17.66
C SER A 377 -29.37 2.58 16.21
N LYS A 378 -28.98 1.70 15.28
CA LYS A 378 -29.08 1.97 13.85
C LYS A 378 -30.51 2.35 13.54
N PRO A 379 -30.77 3.42 12.77
CA PRO A 379 -32.12 3.77 12.36
C PRO A 379 -32.73 2.57 11.60
N VAL A 380 -33.90 2.14 12.01
CA VAL A 380 -34.64 1.03 11.37
C VAL A 380 -35.34 1.63 10.15
N TYR A 381 -34.97 1.21 8.96
CA TYR A 381 -35.60 1.61 7.72
C TYR A 381 -36.63 0.56 7.28
N ASN A 382 -37.80 1.00 6.77
CA ASN A 382 -38.77 0.11 6.16
C ASN A 382 -38.33 -0.28 4.75
N GLY A 383 -37.70 -1.44 4.57
CA GLY A 383 -37.23 -1.95 3.31
C GLY A 383 -35.91 -2.75 3.46
N THR A 384 -35.41 -3.27 2.34
CA THR A 384 -34.14 -3.97 2.31
C THR A 384 -32.99 -2.97 2.10
N GLU A 385 -32.00 -3.04 2.97
CA GLU A 385 -30.88 -2.12 2.95
C GLU A 385 -29.80 -2.57 1.95
N ALA A 386 -29.38 -1.67 1.08
CA ALA A 386 -28.17 -1.81 0.28
C ALA A 386 -27.01 -1.18 1.07
N ILE A 387 -26.04 -1.99 1.47
CA ILE A 387 -24.95 -1.61 2.35
C ILE A 387 -23.63 -1.46 1.59
N ALA A 388 -22.71 -0.67 2.13
CA ALA A 388 -21.35 -0.55 1.61
C ALA A 388 -20.59 -1.88 1.81
N PRO A 389 -20.05 -2.49 0.78
CA PRO A 389 -19.30 -3.74 0.89
C PRO A 389 -17.89 -3.56 1.47
N VAL A 390 -17.38 -2.33 1.50
CA VAL A 390 -16.06 -1.95 2.02
C VAL A 390 -16.06 -0.48 2.46
N ASN A 391 -15.06 -0.09 3.24
CA ASN A 391 -14.78 1.32 3.50
C ASN A 391 -14.29 2.00 2.21
N GLY A 392 -14.80 3.17 1.90
CA GLY A 392 -14.42 3.90 0.69
C GLY A 392 -15.12 5.25 0.57
N ASN A 393 -15.04 5.86 -0.59
CA ASN A 393 -15.78 7.08 -0.92
C ASN A 393 -16.81 6.79 -2.00
N VAL A 394 -17.99 7.39 -1.89
CA VAL A 394 -19.01 7.29 -2.96
C VAL A 394 -18.49 8.05 -4.18
N TRP A 395 -18.14 7.31 -5.22
CA TRP A 395 -17.67 7.94 -6.46
C TRP A 395 -18.83 8.39 -7.33
N LYS A 396 -19.85 7.53 -7.49
CA LYS A 396 -21.00 7.83 -8.34
C LYS A 396 -22.27 7.13 -7.85
N ILE A 397 -23.37 7.83 -7.89
CA ILE A 397 -24.71 7.29 -7.68
C ILE A 397 -25.37 7.15 -9.05
N LEU A 398 -25.85 5.95 -9.38
CA LEU A 398 -26.38 5.60 -10.72
C LEU A 398 -27.90 5.63 -10.80
N VAL A 399 -28.57 5.71 -9.66
CA VAL A 399 -30.04 5.66 -9.51
C VAL A 399 -30.53 6.85 -8.70
N LYS A 400 -31.84 7.13 -8.76
CA LYS A 400 -32.50 8.16 -7.96
C LYS A 400 -33.58 7.51 -7.09
N GLU A 401 -34.02 8.23 -6.07
CA GLU A 401 -35.20 7.84 -5.29
C GLU A 401 -36.42 7.74 -6.21
N GLY A 402 -37.16 6.64 -6.10
CA GLY A 402 -38.27 6.31 -6.99
C GLY A 402 -37.92 5.42 -8.18
N ASP A 403 -36.66 5.21 -8.51
CA ASP A 403 -36.26 4.33 -9.59
C ASP A 403 -36.51 2.85 -9.23
N ARG A 404 -36.98 2.08 -10.23
CA ARG A 404 -37.12 0.64 -10.12
C ARG A 404 -35.82 -0.04 -10.47
N VAL A 405 -35.37 -0.97 -9.61
CA VAL A 405 -34.14 -1.75 -9.78
C VAL A 405 -34.43 -3.23 -9.73
N GLU A 406 -33.59 -4.01 -10.43
CA GLU A 406 -33.58 -5.46 -10.37
C GLU A 406 -32.52 -5.94 -9.36
N LYS A 407 -32.73 -7.15 -8.84
CA LYS A 407 -31.71 -7.78 -8.00
C LYS A 407 -30.37 -7.84 -8.77
N ASP A 408 -29.26 -7.56 -8.08
CA ASP A 408 -27.89 -7.51 -8.59
C ASP A 408 -27.62 -6.37 -9.60
N GLN A 409 -28.58 -5.47 -9.81
CA GLN A 409 -28.38 -4.25 -10.60
C GLN A 409 -27.46 -3.28 -9.83
N GLN A 410 -26.46 -2.72 -10.53
CA GLN A 410 -25.57 -1.69 -10.01
C GLN A 410 -26.33 -0.40 -9.70
N ILE A 411 -26.28 0.07 -8.45
CA ILE A 411 -26.98 1.28 -7.98
C ILE A 411 -26.04 2.42 -7.61
N MET A 412 -24.83 2.09 -7.16
CA MET A 412 -23.77 3.04 -6.84
C MET A 412 -22.41 2.45 -7.18
N ILE A 413 -21.41 3.32 -7.25
CA ILE A 413 -19.99 2.96 -7.34
C ILE A 413 -19.27 3.62 -6.18
N LEU A 414 -18.56 2.85 -5.40
CA LEU A 414 -17.61 3.33 -4.40
C LEU A 414 -16.20 3.33 -4.98
N GLU A 415 -15.39 4.30 -4.62
CA GLU A 415 -13.95 4.25 -4.81
C GLU A 415 -13.30 3.77 -3.53
N ALA A 416 -12.68 2.60 -3.58
CA ALA A 416 -11.88 2.05 -2.50
C ALA A 416 -10.56 1.53 -3.06
N MET A 417 -9.43 1.90 -2.46
CA MET A 417 -8.10 1.45 -2.89
C MET A 417 -7.78 1.77 -4.37
N LYS A 418 -8.29 2.89 -4.91
CA LYS A 418 -8.22 3.25 -6.34
C LYS A 418 -8.90 2.22 -7.26
N MET A 419 -9.85 1.47 -6.73
CA MET A 419 -10.72 0.57 -7.47
C MET A 419 -12.15 1.07 -7.40
N GLU A 420 -12.87 0.88 -8.50
CA GLU A 420 -14.31 1.06 -8.54
C GLU A 420 -14.97 -0.20 -7.98
N ILE A 421 -15.76 -0.04 -6.93
CA ILE A 421 -16.47 -1.13 -6.25
C ILE A 421 -17.96 -0.92 -6.46
N ASP A 422 -18.60 -1.89 -7.10
CA ASP A 422 -20.03 -1.85 -7.36
C ASP A 422 -20.83 -2.10 -6.10
N VAL A 423 -21.77 -1.21 -5.80
CA VAL A 423 -22.85 -1.47 -4.86
C VAL A 423 -24.06 -1.89 -5.65
N VAL A 424 -24.54 -3.10 -5.43
CA VAL A 424 -25.67 -3.67 -6.19
C VAL A 424 -26.92 -3.76 -5.32
N ALA A 425 -28.06 -3.75 -5.95
CA ALA A 425 -29.35 -3.93 -5.29
C ALA A 425 -29.46 -5.37 -4.76
N PRO A 426 -29.64 -5.59 -3.46
CA PRO A 426 -29.78 -6.94 -2.88
C PRO A 426 -31.08 -7.63 -3.26
N VAL A 427 -32.11 -6.86 -3.63
CA VAL A 427 -33.43 -7.35 -4.07
C VAL A 427 -33.97 -6.48 -5.19
N SER A 428 -34.90 -7.01 -5.99
CA SER A 428 -35.67 -6.20 -6.94
C SER A 428 -36.72 -5.38 -6.19
N GLY A 429 -36.88 -4.10 -6.54
CA GLY A 429 -37.82 -3.20 -5.87
C GLY A 429 -37.69 -1.76 -6.36
N THR A 430 -38.14 -0.83 -5.55
CA THR A 430 -38.03 0.61 -5.84
C THR A 430 -37.09 1.27 -4.80
N ILE A 431 -36.20 2.14 -5.25
CA ILE A 431 -35.32 2.91 -4.36
C ILE A 431 -36.19 3.86 -3.51
N SER A 432 -36.37 3.51 -2.24
CA SER A 432 -37.16 4.34 -1.31
C SER A 432 -36.37 5.53 -0.80
N LYS A 433 -35.07 5.37 -0.56
CA LYS A 433 -34.21 6.42 -0.05
C LYS A 433 -32.75 6.18 -0.37
N ILE A 434 -32.02 7.26 -0.64
CA ILE A 434 -30.57 7.29 -0.77
C ILE A 434 -29.99 8.03 0.44
N LEU A 435 -29.08 7.39 1.17
CA LEU A 435 -28.56 7.85 2.48
C LEU A 435 -27.13 8.40 2.41
N THR A 436 -26.61 8.56 1.21
CA THR A 436 -25.25 9.05 0.97
C THR A 436 -25.22 10.01 -0.22
N GLU A 437 -24.07 10.66 -0.42
CA GLU A 437 -23.85 11.65 -1.48
C GLU A 437 -22.51 11.36 -2.19
N PRO A 438 -22.31 11.80 -3.44
CA PRO A 438 -21.01 11.70 -4.11
C PRO A 438 -19.88 12.35 -3.29
N SER A 439 -18.71 11.75 -3.31
CA SER A 439 -17.51 12.13 -2.55
C SER A 439 -17.58 11.96 -1.03
N LYS A 440 -18.67 11.40 -0.50
CA LYS A 440 -18.80 11.10 0.93
C LYS A 440 -18.07 9.81 1.29
N ALA A 441 -17.30 9.83 2.38
CA ALA A 441 -16.72 8.63 2.96
C ALA A 441 -17.81 7.75 3.60
N VAL A 442 -17.71 6.44 3.39
CA VAL A 442 -18.63 5.43 3.92
C VAL A 442 -17.84 4.28 4.53
N GLU A 443 -18.42 3.66 5.56
CA GLU A 443 -17.82 2.51 6.25
C GLU A 443 -18.46 1.20 5.77
N GLU A 444 -17.71 0.10 5.83
CA GLU A 444 -18.22 -1.24 5.55
C GLU A 444 -19.45 -1.54 6.41
N GLY A 445 -20.51 -2.06 5.79
CA GLY A 445 -21.78 -2.32 6.45
C GLY A 445 -22.65 -1.08 6.70
N GLN A 446 -22.22 0.12 6.29
CA GLN A 446 -23.06 1.32 6.33
C GLN A 446 -24.19 1.23 5.30
N THR A 447 -25.42 1.55 5.70
CA THR A 447 -26.56 1.61 4.78
C THR A 447 -26.43 2.78 3.84
N LEU A 448 -26.46 2.53 2.53
CA LEU A 448 -26.30 3.53 1.47
C LEU A 448 -27.62 3.85 0.76
N ALA A 449 -28.48 2.87 0.60
CA ALA A 449 -29.82 3.04 0.04
C ALA A 449 -30.79 2.03 0.65
N VAL A 450 -32.08 2.31 0.55
CA VAL A 450 -33.19 1.45 1.01
C VAL A 450 -34.09 1.14 -0.18
N ILE A 451 -34.42 -0.15 -0.37
CA ILE A 451 -35.24 -0.67 -1.46
C ILE A 451 -36.51 -1.28 -0.85
N SER A 452 -37.66 -0.84 -1.35
CA SER A 452 -38.97 -1.32 -0.96
C SER A 452 -39.70 -2.08 -2.08
#